data_fc34f89c4a6fa3c849e9d7e378cf36e2
#
_entry.id   fc34f89c4a6fa3c849e9d7e378cf36e2
#
_cell.length_a   1.000
_cell.length_b   1.000
_cell.length_c   1.000
_cell.angle_alpha   90.00
_cell.angle_beta   90.00
_cell.angle_gamma   90.00
#
_symmetry.space_group_name_H-M   'P 1'
#
loop_
_entity.id
_entity.type
_entity.pdbx_description
1 polymer ?
#
loop_
_entity_poly.entity_id
_entity_poly.type
_entity_poly.pdbx_seq_one_letter_code
_entity_poly.pdbx_strand_id
1 'polypeptide(L)'
;MAQQYFVLGIGGTGMRCIESLIHLCAMGMFDDTDIHLLALDTDKDNGNFARLKEVKEAYVKAKGTDASLRTALNETFFSANINYYEFSPNYEVKSDFMSVFNYGDTKFNNPEQTAIADLVLTKNVETFNLRHGYRAQTHLGSMMMYHSILEAARSNKNSELKTYLQKLIQVAQNGGARVFILGSVFGGTGASSIPIIPQAISKAAEIMSNGAVNILNNAYFGSTLLTAYFNFKSCLLYTSDA
;
A
#
# COMPACT_ATOMS: atom_id res chain seq x y z
N MET A 1 -24.73 7.03 8.76
CA MET A 1 -23.32 7.43 8.61
C MET A 1 -22.96 7.30 7.15
N ALA A 2 -22.25 8.27 6.57
CA ALA A 2 -21.76 8.17 5.20
C ALA A 2 -20.87 6.93 5.07
N GLN A 3 -20.98 6.23 3.94
CA GLN A 3 -20.20 5.03 3.68
C GLN A 3 -18.75 5.42 3.42
N GLN A 4 -17.79 4.72 4.03
CA GLN A 4 -16.36 5.00 3.87
C GLN A 4 -15.65 3.81 3.23
N TYR A 5 -14.84 4.10 2.22
CA TYR A 5 -14.06 3.11 1.49
C TYR A 5 -12.57 3.36 1.69
N PHE A 6 -11.84 2.29 1.89
CA PHE A 6 -10.39 2.28 2.05
C PHE A 6 -9.79 1.53 0.86
N VAL A 7 -9.04 2.21 0.02
CA VAL A 7 -8.48 1.63 -1.20
C VAL A 7 -6.96 1.70 -1.15
N LEU A 8 -6.32 0.55 -1.33
CA LEU A 8 -4.87 0.44 -1.40
C LEU A 8 -4.45 0.15 -2.84
N GLY A 9 -3.66 1.03 -3.42
CA GLY A 9 -3.01 0.81 -4.71
C GLY A 9 -1.56 0.40 -4.52
N ILE A 10 -1.22 -0.84 -4.89
CA ILE A 10 0.09 -1.42 -4.66
C ILE A 10 0.91 -1.44 -5.94
N GLY A 11 2.08 -0.80 -5.88
CA GLY A 11 2.97 -0.63 -7.02
C GLY A 11 2.40 0.27 -8.10
N GLY A 12 3.14 0.47 -9.18
CA GLY A 12 2.73 1.35 -10.27
C GLY A 12 1.37 1.00 -10.88
N THR A 13 1.06 -0.29 -11.04
CA THR A 13 -0.24 -0.75 -11.56
C THR A 13 -1.38 -0.41 -10.61
N GLY A 14 -1.21 -0.64 -9.30
CA GLY A 14 -2.21 -0.27 -8.30
C GLY A 14 -2.50 1.23 -8.29
N MET A 15 -1.48 2.05 -8.44
CA MET A 15 -1.64 3.51 -8.56
C MET A 15 -2.40 3.93 -9.82
N ARG A 16 -2.19 3.25 -10.96
CA ARG A 16 -2.99 3.48 -12.18
C ARG A 16 -4.46 3.12 -11.99
N CYS A 17 -4.74 2.06 -11.23
CA CYS A 17 -6.11 1.73 -10.87
C CYS A 17 -6.75 2.80 -9.97
N ILE A 18 -5.97 3.38 -9.04
CA ILE A 18 -6.44 4.52 -8.23
C ILE A 18 -6.72 5.75 -9.10
N GLU A 19 -5.86 6.07 -10.10
CA GLU A 19 -6.15 7.14 -11.07
C GLU A 19 -7.52 6.92 -11.74
N SER A 20 -7.78 5.70 -12.22
CA SER A 20 -9.06 5.34 -12.83
C SER A 20 -10.22 5.51 -11.84
N LEU A 21 -10.05 5.14 -10.59
CA LEU A 21 -11.05 5.33 -9.54
C LEU A 21 -11.35 6.82 -9.32
N ILE A 22 -10.32 7.69 -9.29
CA ILE A 22 -10.50 9.15 -9.18
C ILE A 22 -11.32 9.68 -10.36
N HIS A 23 -11.06 9.20 -11.58
CA HIS A 23 -11.87 9.57 -12.74
C HIS A 23 -13.33 9.12 -12.63
N LEU A 24 -13.57 7.92 -12.10
CA LEU A 24 -14.94 7.44 -11.81
C LEU A 24 -15.63 8.32 -10.76
N CYS A 25 -14.91 8.75 -9.72
CA CYS A 25 -15.44 9.72 -8.75
C CYS A 25 -15.78 11.06 -9.42
N ALA A 26 -14.95 11.53 -10.36
CA ALA A 26 -15.24 12.75 -11.12
C ALA A 26 -16.52 12.64 -11.95
N MET A 27 -16.81 11.45 -12.48
CA MET A 27 -18.04 11.16 -13.22
C MET A 27 -19.29 10.95 -12.35
N GLY A 28 -19.17 11.09 -11.02
CA GLY A 28 -20.30 10.96 -10.10
C GLY A 28 -20.68 9.52 -9.74
N MET A 29 -19.74 8.57 -9.85
CA MET A 29 -20.04 7.17 -9.48
C MET A 29 -20.17 6.94 -7.97
N PHE A 30 -19.71 7.88 -7.15
CA PHE A 30 -19.70 7.78 -5.69
C PHE A 30 -20.22 9.08 -5.07
N ASP A 31 -21.46 9.08 -4.64
CA ASP A 31 -22.11 10.26 -4.07
C ASP A 31 -21.73 10.46 -2.60
N ASP A 32 -21.27 11.67 -2.25
CA ASP A 32 -20.94 12.12 -0.89
C ASP A 32 -20.24 11.07 -0.02
N THR A 33 -19.43 10.24 -0.66
CA THR A 33 -18.72 9.13 -0.04
C THR A 33 -17.31 9.56 0.35
N ASP A 34 -16.86 9.18 1.54
CA ASP A 34 -15.47 9.36 1.94
C ASP A 34 -14.62 8.19 1.43
N ILE A 35 -13.65 8.50 0.58
CA ILE A 35 -12.73 7.53 0.00
C ILE A 35 -11.32 7.82 0.49
N HIS A 36 -10.71 6.86 1.15
CA HIS A 36 -9.35 6.92 1.65
C HIS A 36 -8.45 6.09 0.74
N LEU A 37 -7.57 6.77 0.02
CA LEU A 37 -6.65 6.18 -0.96
C LEU A 37 -5.25 6.09 -0.38
N LEU A 38 -4.70 4.89 -0.25
CA LEU A 38 -3.30 4.67 0.13
C LEU A 38 -2.52 4.15 -1.09
N ALA A 39 -1.61 4.97 -1.59
CA ALA A 39 -0.62 4.55 -2.58
C ALA A 39 0.59 3.92 -1.87
N LEU A 40 0.98 2.72 -2.29
CA LEU A 40 2.05 1.96 -1.69
C LEU A 40 3.03 1.46 -2.76
N ASP A 41 4.27 1.93 -2.70
CA ASP A 41 5.35 1.44 -3.55
C ASP A 41 6.70 1.52 -2.82
N THR A 42 7.64 0.70 -3.23
CA THR A 42 9.02 0.74 -2.75
C THR A 42 9.89 1.71 -3.52
N ASP A 43 9.53 2.04 -4.76
CA ASP A 43 10.25 2.95 -5.63
C ASP A 43 9.56 4.32 -5.65
N LYS A 44 10.19 5.30 -4.99
CA LYS A 44 9.69 6.69 -4.94
C LYS A 44 10.00 7.48 -6.20
N ASP A 45 11.00 7.05 -6.95
CA ASP A 45 11.58 7.83 -8.06
C ASP A 45 10.92 7.54 -9.40
N ASN A 46 10.02 6.55 -9.47
CA ASN A 46 9.36 6.13 -10.70
C ASN A 46 8.26 7.08 -11.22
N GLY A 47 8.01 8.19 -10.53
CA GLY A 47 7.03 9.22 -10.93
C GLY A 47 5.55 8.85 -10.71
N ASN A 48 5.24 7.64 -10.27
CA ASN A 48 3.84 7.23 -10.08
C ASN A 48 3.15 7.98 -8.94
N PHE A 49 3.84 8.22 -7.82
CA PHE A 49 3.31 9.04 -6.72
C PHE A 49 3.03 10.48 -7.16
N ALA A 50 3.98 11.12 -7.86
CA ALA A 50 3.84 12.49 -8.33
C ALA A 50 2.62 12.62 -9.26
N ARG A 51 2.48 11.71 -10.23
CA ARG A 51 1.35 11.70 -11.15
C ARG A 51 0.02 11.50 -10.44
N LEU A 52 -0.06 10.55 -9.52
CA LEU A 52 -1.30 10.29 -8.78
C LEU A 52 -1.70 11.49 -7.93
N LYS A 53 -0.72 12.17 -7.33
CA LYS A 53 -0.94 13.41 -6.59
C LYS A 53 -1.49 14.53 -7.48
N GLU A 54 -0.93 14.72 -8.68
CA GLU A 54 -1.44 15.68 -9.66
C GLU A 54 -2.90 15.41 -10.03
N VAL A 55 -3.25 14.14 -10.31
CA VAL A 55 -4.64 13.76 -10.62
C VAL A 55 -5.57 14.04 -9.46
N LYS A 56 -5.16 13.72 -8.23
CA LYS A 56 -5.93 14.04 -7.02
C LYS A 56 -6.09 15.54 -6.81
N GLU A 57 -5.05 16.32 -7.02
CA GLU A 57 -5.11 17.79 -6.88
C GLU A 57 -6.02 18.40 -7.94
N ALA A 58 -5.98 17.92 -9.17
CA ALA A 58 -6.89 18.32 -10.25
C ALA A 58 -8.36 18.02 -9.87
N TYR A 59 -8.63 16.82 -9.31
CA TYR A 59 -9.97 16.46 -8.80
C TYR A 59 -10.45 17.43 -7.72
N VAL A 60 -9.63 17.71 -6.70
CA VAL A 60 -9.99 18.60 -5.60
C VAL A 60 -10.23 20.03 -6.09
N LYS A 61 -9.42 20.51 -7.04
CA LYS A 61 -9.61 21.81 -7.66
C LYS A 61 -10.93 21.88 -8.43
N ALA A 62 -11.24 20.86 -9.23
CA ALA A 62 -12.48 20.77 -9.98
C ALA A 62 -13.69 20.72 -9.03
N LYS A 63 -13.64 19.89 -7.99
CA LYS A 63 -14.66 19.83 -6.93
C LYS A 63 -14.88 21.18 -6.28
N GLY A 64 -13.83 21.91 -5.94
CA GLY A 64 -13.92 23.25 -5.34
C GLY A 64 -14.59 24.27 -6.25
N THR A 65 -14.32 24.20 -7.56
CA THR A 65 -14.93 25.08 -8.56
C THR A 65 -16.41 24.75 -8.76
N ASP A 66 -16.74 23.47 -8.80
CA ASP A 66 -18.10 22.97 -9.05
C ASP A 66 -19.04 23.19 -7.83
N ALA A 67 -18.50 23.26 -6.62
CA ALA A 67 -19.31 23.49 -5.42
C ALA A 67 -20.18 24.76 -5.49
N SER A 68 -19.76 25.77 -6.25
CA SER A 68 -20.54 26.98 -6.50
C SER A 68 -21.66 26.77 -7.53
N LEU A 69 -21.54 25.77 -8.40
CA LEU A 69 -22.50 25.40 -9.46
C LEU A 69 -23.52 24.36 -8.97
N ARG A 70 -23.17 23.55 -7.97
CA ARG A 70 -24.01 22.48 -7.42
C ARG A 70 -25.37 22.93 -6.90
N THR A 71 -25.47 24.14 -6.40
CA THR A 71 -26.75 24.70 -5.95
C THR A 71 -27.76 24.86 -7.08
N ALA A 72 -27.33 24.84 -8.34
CA ALA A 72 -28.18 25.07 -9.50
C ALA A 72 -28.65 23.77 -10.20
N LEU A 73 -27.89 22.66 -10.10
CA LEU A 73 -28.05 21.52 -11.03
C LEU A 73 -28.30 20.15 -10.38
N ASN A 74 -28.27 19.99 -9.06
CA ASN A 74 -28.41 18.70 -8.36
C ASN A 74 -27.47 17.59 -8.90
N GLU A 75 -26.26 17.97 -9.29
CA GLU A 75 -25.34 17.05 -9.96
C GLU A 75 -24.45 16.30 -8.98
N THR A 76 -24.23 15.03 -9.28
CA THR A 76 -23.42 14.11 -8.47
C THR A 76 -21.93 14.12 -8.84
N PHE A 77 -21.55 14.85 -9.93
CA PHE A 77 -20.17 14.97 -10.37
C PHE A 77 -19.28 15.53 -9.26
N PHE A 78 -18.08 14.98 -9.10
CA PHE A 78 -17.11 15.39 -8.10
C PHE A 78 -17.64 15.40 -6.65
N SER A 79 -18.67 14.60 -6.33
CA SER A 79 -19.29 14.61 -4.98
C SER A 79 -18.42 13.90 -3.93
N ALA A 80 -17.72 12.83 -4.30
CA ALA A 80 -16.90 12.05 -3.38
C ALA A 80 -15.78 12.88 -2.70
N ASN A 81 -15.51 12.59 -1.44
CA ASN A 81 -14.40 13.18 -0.68
C ASN A 81 -13.18 12.27 -0.77
N ILE A 82 -12.14 12.72 -1.46
CA ILE A 82 -10.92 11.94 -1.67
C ILE A 82 -9.85 12.36 -0.66
N ASN A 83 -9.49 11.45 0.23
CA ASN A 83 -8.37 11.54 1.14
C ASN A 83 -7.22 10.68 0.62
N TYR A 84 -6.06 11.27 0.37
CA TYR A 84 -4.92 10.60 -0.23
C TYR A 84 -3.76 10.50 0.74
N TYR A 85 -3.14 9.33 0.77
CA TYR A 85 -2.00 8.96 1.61
C TYR A 85 -0.97 8.20 0.80
N GLU A 86 0.29 8.36 1.18
CA GLU A 86 1.43 7.66 0.59
C GLU A 86 2.16 6.82 1.63
N PHE A 87 2.62 5.66 1.20
CA PHE A 87 3.56 4.86 1.96
C PHE A 87 4.63 4.25 1.06
N SER A 88 5.87 4.52 1.42
CA SER A 88 7.03 3.85 0.83
C SER A 88 7.98 3.46 1.94
N PRO A 89 8.38 2.18 2.03
CA PRO A 89 9.44 1.74 2.93
C PRO A 89 10.72 2.54 2.69
N ASN A 90 11.39 2.92 3.77
CA ASN A 90 12.65 3.66 3.65
C ASN A 90 13.85 2.72 3.69
N TYR A 91 14.43 2.46 2.52
CA TYR A 91 15.63 1.66 2.35
C TYR A 91 16.87 2.50 1.99
N GLU A 92 16.88 3.79 2.30
CA GLU A 92 18.02 4.67 1.99
C GLU A 92 19.24 4.36 2.87
N VAL A 93 19.01 4.12 4.15
CA VAL A 93 20.08 3.83 5.13
C VAL A 93 20.31 2.33 5.27
N LYS A 94 19.23 1.57 5.41
CA LYS A 94 19.25 0.12 5.49
C LYS A 94 18.72 -0.42 4.16
N SER A 95 19.62 -0.78 3.27
CA SER A 95 19.30 -1.03 1.86
C SER A 95 19.14 -2.50 1.48
N ASP A 96 19.35 -3.41 2.42
CA ASP A 96 19.24 -4.85 2.22
C ASP A 96 18.64 -5.54 3.45
N PHE A 97 18.29 -6.83 3.30
CA PHE A 97 17.68 -7.63 4.35
C PHE A 97 18.55 -7.68 5.62
N MET A 98 19.84 -7.95 5.45
CA MET A 98 20.76 -8.08 6.60
C MET A 98 20.81 -6.81 7.42
N SER A 99 20.88 -5.65 6.76
CA SER A 99 20.95 -4.35 7.45
C SER A 99 19.61 -3.97 8.11
N VAL A 100 18.47 -4.29 7.50
CA VAL A 100 17.15 -3.99 8.06
C VAL A 100 16.90 -4.80 9.33
N PHE A 101 17.22 -6.10 9.31
CA PHE A 101 17.00 -6.99 10.45
C PHE A 101 18.19 -7.08 11.39
N ASN A 102 19.27 -6.34 11.13
CA ASN A 102 20.56 -6.46 11.83
C ASN A 102 21.09 -7.91 11.84
N TYR A 103 20.87 -8.62 10.74
CA TYR A 103 21.26 -10.00 10.56
C TYR A 103 22.77 -10.11 10.50
N GLY A 104 23.35 -11.05 11.23
CA GLY A 104 24.81 -11.19 11.32
C GLY A 104 25.50 -10.29 12.37
N ASP A 105 24.79 -9.36 12.98
CA ASP A 105 25.29 -8.67 14.17
C ASP A 105 25.17 -9.59 15.41
N THR A 106 26.14 -9.53 16.30
CA THR A 106 26.12 -10.28 17.57
C THR A 106 24.91 -9.97 18.45
N LYS A 107 24.13 -8.95 18.11
CA LYS A 107 22.87 -8.57 18.74
C LYS A 107 21.64 -9.27 18.16
N PHE A 108 21.75 -9.97 17.05
CA PHE A 108 20.68 -10.81 16.52
C PHE A 108 20.68 -12.14 17.27
N ASN A 109 20.17 -12.07 18.50
CA ASN A 109 20.31 -13.14 19.49
C ASN A 109 19.25 -14.24 19.38
N ASN A 110 18.63 -14.44 18.21
CA ASN A 110 17.71 -15.56 18.06
C ASN A 110 18.24 -16.54 17.01
N PRO A 111 18.94 -17.62 17.44
CA PRO A 111 19.51 -18.61 16.53
C PRO A 111 18.43 -19.34 15.69
N GLU A 112 17.20 -19.44 16.20
CA GLU A 112 16.08 -20.03 15.45
C GLU A 112 15.65 -19.15 14.27
N GLN A 113 15.55 -17.84 14.47
CA GLN A 113 15.23 -16.90 13.39
C GLN A 113 16.33 -16.86 12.33
N THR A 114 17.59 -16.93 12.75
CA THR A 114 18.73 -17.03 11.85
C THR A 114 18.64 -18.30 11.00
N ALA A 115 18.39 -19.46 11.62
CA ALA A 115 18.26 -20.72 10.91
C ALA A 115 17.08 -20.73 9.93
N ILE A 116 15.97 -20.09 10.28
CA ILE A 116 14.81 -19.95 9.36
C ILE A 116 15.17 -19.04 8.17
N ALA A 117 15.86 -17.93 8.40
CA ALA A 117 16.29 -17.04 7.34
C ALA A 117 17.27 -17.74 6.40
N ASP A 118 18.28 -18.44 6.91
CA ASP A 118 19.23 -19.24 6.13
C ASP A 118 18.56 -20.37 5.31
N LEU A 119 17.43 -20.87 5.80
CA LEU A 119 16.65 -21.89 5.08
C LEU A 119 15.85 -21.30 3.91
N VAL A 120 15.32 -20.09 4.08
CA VAL A 120 14.37 -19.47 3.14
C VAL A 120 15.06 -18.54 2.15
N LEU A 121 16.14 -17.88 2.58
CA LEU A 121 16.87 -16.89 1.78
C LEU A 121 18.23 -17.42 1.35
N THR A 122 18.63 -17.06 0.13
CA THR A 122 20.01 -17.27 -0.31
C THR A 122 20.86 -16.05 0.07
N LYS A 123 22.17 -16.21 0.17
CA LYS A 123 23.09 -15.10 0.48
C LYS A 123 22.96 -13.93 -0.49
N ASN A 124 22.66 -14.19 -1.75
CA ASN A 124 22.43 -13.15 -2.75
C ASN A 124 21.19 -12.32 -2.46
N VAL A 125 20.14 -12.97 -1.93
CA VAL A 125 18.89 -12.30 -1.55
C VAL A 125 19.06 -11.49 -0.26
N GLU A 126 19.85 -11.98 0.67
CA GLU A 126 20.13 -11.30 1.95
C GLU A 126 20.83 -9.94 1.76
N THR A 127 21.69 -9.85 0.75
CA THR A 127 22.47 -8.64 0.41
C THR A 127 21.88 -7.85 -0.75
N PHE A 128 20.70 -8.26 -1.24
CA PHE A 128 20.05 -7.62 -2.37
C PHE A 128 19.64 -6.17 -2.06
N ASN A 129 19.96 -5.25 -2.98
CA ASN A 129 19.65 -3.83 -2.81
C ASN A 129 18.17 -3.54 -3.07
N LEU A 130 17.46 -3.12 -2.03
CA LEU A 130 16.02 -2.88 -2.01
C LEU A 130 15.60 -1.48 -2.51
N ARG A 131 16.55 -0.57 -2.79
CA ARG A 131 16.25 0.83 -3.15
C ARG A 131 15.40 0.97 -4.43
N HIS A 132 15.53 0.01 -5.34
CA HIS A 132 14.84 0.01 -6.63
C HIS A 132 13.75 -1.08 -6.72
N GLY A 133 13.10 -1.37 -5.61
CA GLY A 133 12.06 -2.38 -5.55
C GLY A 133 12.58 -3.80 -5.33
N TYR A 134 11.66 -4.76 -5.34
CA TYR A 134 11.99 -6.16 -4.99
C TYR A 134 12.40 -7.02 -6.19
N ARG A 135 12.40 -6.48 -7.40
CA ARG A 135 12.82 -7.16 -8.66
C ARG A 135 12.33 -8.62 -8.75
N ALA A 136 11.05 -8.83 -8.51
CA ALA A 136 10.41 -10.15 -8.50
C ALA A 136 10.85 -11.14 -7.39
N GLN A 137 11.68 -10.72 -6.43
CA GLN A 137 11.99 -11.49 -5.22
C GLN A 137 10.78 -11.44 -4.26
N THR A 138 9.72 -12.19 -4.58
CA THR A 138 8.42 -12.05 -3.91
C THR A 138 8.48 -12.43 -2.43
N HIS A 139 9.22 -13.48 -2.08
CA HIS A 139 9.40 -13.91 -0.69
C HIS A 139 10.12 -12.85 0.16
N LEU A 140 11.22 -12.28 -0.36
CA LEU A 140 11.92 -11.17 0.28
C LEU A 140 11.00 -9.95 0.40
N GLY A 141 10.35 -9.58 -0.69
CA GLY A 141 9.46 -8.42 -0.72
C GLY A 141 8.29 -8.54 0.26
N SER A 142 7.72 -9.72 0.43
CA SER A 142 6.65 -9.98 1.40
C SER A 142 7.14 -9.74 2.84
N MET A 143 8.30 -10.29 3.20
CA MET A 143 8.91 -10.11 4.52
C MET A 143 9.21 -8.63 4.79
N MET A 144 9.86 -7.96 3.82
CA MET A 144 10.26 -6.57 3.95
C MET A 144 9.07 -5.62 4.06
N MET A 145 8.04 -5.80 3.24
CA MET A 145 6.85 -4.96 3.27
C MET A 145 6.07 -5.16 4.58
N TYR A 146 5.88 -6.42 4.99
CA TYR A 146 5.23 -6.73 6.27
C TYR A 146 5.94 -6.03 7.43
N HIS A 147 7.26 -6.20 7.52
CA HIS A 147 8.08 -5.57 8.56
C HIS A 147 7.96 -4.04 8.53
N SER A 148 8.07 -3.43 7.34
CA SER A 148 8.04 -1.97 7.20
C SER A 148 6.70 -1.36 7.64
N ILE A 149 5.58 -2.04 7.35
CA ILE A 149 4.25 -1.61 7.81
C ILE A 149 4.17 -1.68 9.34
N LEU A 150 4.66 -2.77 9.96
CA LEU A 150 4.63 -2.91 11.42
C LEU A 150 5.59 -1.92 12.10
N GLU A 151 6.76 -1.67 11.53
CA GLU A 151 7.71 -0.69 12.06
C GLU A 151 7.11 0.72 12.00
N ALA A 152 6.47 1.08 10.90
CA ALA A 152 5.75 2.35 10.78
C ALA A 152 4.62 2.47 11.83
N ALA A 153 3.89 1.40 12.11
CA ALA A 153 2.85 1.39 13.14
C ALA A 153 3.40 1.57 14.57
N ARG A 154 4.55 0.97 14.87
CA ARG A 154 5.23 1.08 16.18
C ARG A 154 5.94 2.41 16.39
N SER A 155 6.38 3.04 15.32
CA SER A 155 7.14 4.29 15.39
C SER A 155 6.35 5.39 16.10
N ASN A 156 7.02 6.21 16.90
CA ASN A 156 6.41 7.39 17.50
C ASN A 156 6.23 8.56 16.51
N LYS A 157 6.80 8.44 15.31
CA LYS A 157 6.67 9.45 14.26
C LYS A 157 5.29 9.36 13.59
N ASN A 158 4.67 10.50 13.38
CA ASN A 158 3.47 10.56 12.54
C ASN A 158 3.86 10.27 11.08
N SER A 159 3.07 9.43 10.42
CA SER A 159 3.19 9.14 9.00
C SER A 159 1.81 9.07 8.36
N GLU A 160 1.76 9.22 7.06
CA GLU A 160 0.50 9.14 6.32
C GLU A 160 -0.13 7.74 6.45
N LEU A 161 0.69 6.67 6.46
CA LEU A 161 0.22 5.32 6.75
C LEU A 161 -0.47 5.24 8.12
N LYS A 162 0.11 5.86 9.16
CA LYS A 162 -0.53 5.88 10.50
C LYS A 162 -1.86 6.61 10.47
N THR A 163 -1.93 7.73 9.79
CA THR A 163 -3.18 8.50 9.66
C THR A 163 -4.25 7.69 8.93
N TYR A 164 -3.88 7.01 7.86
CA TYR A 164 -4.76 6.08 7.14
C TYR A 164 -5.26 4.95 8.05
N LEU A 165 -4.35 4.29 8.78
CA LEU A 165 -4.69 3.20 9.71
C LEU A 165 -5.57 3.69 10.87
N GLN A 166 -5.34 4.88 11.41
CA GLN A 166 -6.20 5.46 12.45
C GLN A 166 -7.64 5.65 11.97
N LYS A 167 -7.80 6.14 10.74
CA LYS A 167 -9.14 6.26 10.12
C LYS A 167 -9.80 4.90 9.92
N LEU A 168 -9.05 3.93 9.41
CA LEU A 168 -9.53 2.57 9.22
C LEU A 168 -9.96 1.92 10.55
N ILE A 169 -9.15 2.06 11.62
CA ILE A 169 -9.48 1.57 12.95
C ILE A 169 -10.77 2.20 13.46
N GLN A 170 -10.91 3.53 13.34
CA GLN A 170 -12.09 4.24 13.79
C GLN A 170 -13.37 3.74 13.10
N VAL A 171 -13.32 3.49 11.80
CA VAL A 171 -14.47 3.00 11.03
C VAL A 171 -14.75 1.52 11.34
N ALA A 172 -13.70 0.70 11.46
CA ALA A 172 -13.82 -0.72 11.77
C ALA A 172 -14.43 -0.98 13.16
N GLN A 173 -14.16 -0.13 14.15
CA GLN A 173 -14.77 -0.22 15.49
C GLN A 173 -16.28 -0.11 15.46
N ASN A 174 -16.83 0.63 14.49
CA ASN A 174 -18.27 0.82 14.34
C ASN A 174 -18.91 -0.22 13.39
N GLY A 175 -18.14 -1.15 12.86
CA GLY A 175 -18.54 -2.12 11.84
C GLY A 175 -18.74 -1.49 10.47
N GLY A 176 -18.39 -2.20 9.42
CA GLY A 176 -18.66 -1.77 8.04
C GLY A 176 -17.52 -1.11 7.31
N ALA A 177 -16.29 -1.17 7.82
CA ALA A 177 -15.13 -0.79 7.03
C ALA A 177 -15.01 -1.68 5.79
N ARG A 178 -14.76 -1.06 4.64
CA ARG A 178 -14.56 -1.76 3.36
C ARG A 178 -13.19 -1.42 2.83
N VAL A 179 -12.34 -2.44 2.73
CA VAL A 179 -10.95 -2.33 2.28
C VAL A 179 -10.82 -2.99 0.93
N PHE A 180 -10.34 -2.27 -0.07
CA PHE A 180 -10.15 -2.78 -1.42
C PHE A 180 -8.70 -2.65 -1.87
N ILE A 181 -8.11 -3.73 -2.36
CA ILE A 181 -6.70 -3.81 -2.75
C ILE A 181 -6.61 -3.90 -4.27
N LEU A 182 -5.89 -2.96 -4.86
CA LEU A 182 -5.65 -2.86 -6.30
C LEU A 182 -4.18 -3.09 -6.60
N GLY A 183 -3.88 -3.94 -7.54
CA GLY A 183 -2.50 -4.17 -7.95
C GLY A 183 -2.35 -5.24 -9.01
N SER A 184 -1.11 -5.60 -9.29
CA SER A 184 -0.78 -6.64 -10.25
C SER A 184 0.11 -7.70 -9.60
N VAL A 185 -0.12 -8.95 -9.94
CA VAL A 185 0.77 -10.06 -9.58
C VAL A 185 1.96 -10.18 -10.54
N PHE A 186 2.07 -9.27 -11.50
CA PHE A 186 3.07 -9.29 -12.56
C PHE A 186 4.31 -8.42 -12.24
N GLY A 187 4.39 -7.79 -11.09
CA GLY A 187 5.52 -6.95 -10.66
C GLY A 187 6.03 -7.35 -9.29
N GLY A 188 7.26 -6.94 -8.98
CA GLY A 188 7.90 -7.27 -7.69
C GLY A 188 7.10 -6.77 -6.50
N THR A 189 6.78 -5.48 -6.43
CA THR A 189 6.06 -4.87 -5.30
C THR A 189 4.64 -5.41 -5.18
N GLY A 190 3.90 -5.53 -6.29
CA GLY A 190 2.53 -6.03 -6.28
C GLY A 190 2.46 -7.49 -5.84
N ALA A 191 3.20 -8.37 -6.52
CA ALA A 191 3.19 -9.81 -6.26
C ALA A 191 3.62 -10.15 -4.81
N SER A 192 4.57 -9.41 -4.26
CA SER A 192 5.06 -9.64 -2.89
C SER A 192 4.11 -9.07 -1.82
N SER A 193 3.51 -7.91 -2.07
CA SER A 193 2.80 -7.18 -1.03
C SER A 193 1.32 -7.55 -0.94
N ILE A 194 0.64 -7.75 -2.09
CA ILE A 194 -0.80 -8.01 -2.11
C ILE A 194 -1.22 -9.15 -1.17
N PRO A 195 -0.55 -10.32 -1.15
CA PRO A 195 -0.98 -11.44 -0.32
C PRO A 195 -0.87 -11.16 1.19
N ILE A 196 0.04 -10.28 1.59
CA ILE A 196 0.32 -10.05 3.03
C ILE A 196 -0.37 -8.81 3.58
N ILE A 197 -0.88 -7.91 2.72
CA ILE A 197 -1.46 -6.63 3.14
C ILE A 197 -2.62 -6.80 4.15
N PRO A 198 -3.61 -7.69 3.96
CA PRO A 198 -4.69 -7.84 4.92
C PRO A 198 -4.18 -8.17 6.33
N GLN A 199 -3.22 -9.08 6.44
CA GLN A 199 -2.61 -9.46 7.71
C GLN A 199 -1.71 -8.34 8.27
N ALA A 200 -0.93 -7.67 7.43
CA ALA A 200 -0.05 -6.60 7.84
C ALA A 200 -0.81 -5.40 8.43
N ILE A 201 -1.86 -4.94 7.75
CA ILE A 201 -2.68 -3.82 8.25
C ILE A 201 -3.49 -4.21 9.49
N SER A 202 -3.97 -5.46 9.56
CA SER A 202 -4.66 -5.94 10.76
C SER A 202 -3.73 -5.98 11.96
N LYS A 203 -2.51 -6.50 11.79
CA LYS A 203 -1.51 -6.52 12.87
C LYS A 203 -1.04 -5.12 13.25
N ALA A 204 -0.87 -4.23 12.28
CA ALA A 204 -0.56 -2.82 12.53
C ALA A 204 -1.68 -2.12 13.33
N ALA A 205 -2.94 -2.36 12.97
CA ALA A 205 -4.09 -1.84 13.70
C ALA A 205 -4.18 -2.39 15.13
N GLU A 206 -3.92 -3.67 15.33
CA GLU A 206 -3.84 -4.30 16.65
C GLU A 206 -2.77 -3.61 17.53
N ILE A 207 -1.58 -3.37 16.97
CA ILE A 207 -0.50 -2.65 17.66
C ILE A 207 -0.95 -1.23 18.04
N MET A 208 -1.54 -0.50 17.10
CA MET A 208 -1.94 0.89 17.30
C MET A 208 -3.14 1.05 18.25
N SER A 209 -3.99 0.03 18.36
CA SER A 209 -5.17 0.01 19.23
C SER A 209 -4.95 -0.73 20.55
N ASN A 210 -3.72 -1.15 20.88
CA ASN A 210 -3.39 -1.99 22.01
C ASN A 210 -4.25 -3.27 22.12
N GLY A 211 -4.46 -3.91 20.97
CA GLY A 211 -5.24 -5.14 20.85
C GLY A 211 -6.75 -4.97 20.77
N ALA A 212 -7.27 -3.74 20.79
CA ALA A 212 -8.71 -3.50 20.82
C ALA A 212 -9.43 -3.77 19.49
N VAL A 213 -8.73 -3.69 18.36
CA VAL A 213 -9.34 -3.81 17.01
C VAL A 213 -8.62 -4.85 16.17
N ASN A 214 -9.37 -5.83 15.70
CA ASN A 214 -8.93 -6.77 14.66
C ASN A 214 -9.63 -6.42 13.34
N ILE A 215 -8.87 -5.87 12.40
CA ILE A 215 -9.42 -5.42 11.10
C ILE A 215 -9.95 -6.60 10.28
N LEU A 216 -9.32 -7.78 10.34
CA LEU A 216 -9.79 -8.95 9.58
C LEU A 216 -11.20 -9.41 10.00
N ASN A 217 -11.57 -9.17 11.26
CA ASN A 217 -12.90 -9.51 11.77
C ASN A 217 -13.92 -8.39 11.58
N ASN A 218 -13.45 -7.14 11.46
CA ASN A 218 -14.29 -5.94 11.53
C ASN A 218 -14.37 -5.17 10.19
N ALA A 219 -13.75 -5.69 9.14
CA ALA A 219 -13.77 -5.08 7.81
C ALA A 219 -14.01 -6.13 6.72
N TYR A 220 -14.62 -5.68 5.62
CA TYR A 220 -14.75 -6.48 4.41
C TYR A 220 -13.58 -6.19 3.48
N PHE A 221 -12.91 -7.26 3.04
CA PHE A 221 -11.80 -7.16 2.10
C PHE A 221 -12.24 -7.57 0.70
N GLY A 222 -11.85 -6.78 -0.29
CA GLY A 222 -11.94 -7.11 -1.71
C GLY A 222 -10.62 -6.83 -2.41
N SER A 223 -10.39 -7.45 -3.54
CA SER A 223 -9.22 -7.18 -4.36
C SER A 223 -9.50 -7.34 -5.84
N THR A 224 -8.83 -6.51 -6.65
CA THR A 224 -8.72 -6.73 -8.09
C THR A 224 -7.24 -6.87 -8.43
N LEU A 225 -6.91 -8.03 -8.99
CA LEU A 225 -5.54 -8.40 -9.33
C LEU A 225 -5.40 -8.45 -10.84
N LEU A 226 -4.53 -7.61 -11.38
CA LEU A 226 -4.16 -7.71 -12.78
C LEU A 226 -3.09 -8.79 -12.92
N THR A 227 -3.35 -9.72 -13.85
CA THR A 227 -2.40 -10.74 -14.25
C THR A 227 -1.54 -10.25 -15.42
N ALA A 228 -0.88 -11.14 -16.17
CA ALA A 228 -0.05 -10.77 -17.30
C ALA A 228 -0.87 -10.03 -18.38
N TYR A 229 -0.64 -8.76 -18.55
CA TYR A 229 -1.32 -7.87 -19.54
C TYR A 229 -0.36 -7.30 -20.57
N PHE A 230 0.92 -7.65 -20.50
CA PHE A 230 1.94 -7.37 -21.51
C PHE A 230 3.03 -8.45 -21.48
N ASN A 231 3.75 -8.59 -22.59
CA ASN A 231 4.84 -9.54 -22.68
C ASN A 231 6.17 -8.84 -22.44
N PHE A 232 6.91 -9.28 -21.44
CA PHE A 232 8.32 -8.93 -21.33
C PHE A 232 9.13 -9.70 -22.36
N LYS A 233 10.05 -9.04 -23.03
CA LYS A 233 11.13 -9.78 -23.71
C LYS A 233 11.93 -10.50 -22.63
N SER A 234 12.00 -11.81 -22.71
CA SER A 234 12.59 -12.72 -21.72
C SER A 234 14.04 -12.40 -21.32
N CYS A 235 14.70 -11.52 -22.07
CA CYS A 235 16.11 -11.17 -21.91
C CYS A 235 16.41 -10.12 -20.81
N LEU A 236 15.42 -9.45 -20.21
CA LEU A 236 15.73 -8.22 -19.43
C LEU A 236 15.46 -8.28 -17.93
N LEU A 237 14.71 -9.26 -17.41
CA LEU A 237 14.28 -9.17 -16.01
C LEU A 237 14.36 -10.46 -15.18
N TYR A 238 14.46 -11.64 -15.78
CA TYR A 238 14.26 -12.88 -15.04
C TYR A 238 15.28 -13.99 -15.32
N THR A 239 16.31 -13.75 -16.11
CA THR A 239 17.17 -14.82 -16.62
C THR A 239 18.51 -14.97 -15.93
N SER A 240 18.86 -14.12 -15.00
CA SER A 240 20.17 -14.25 -14.35
C SER A 240 20.14 -14.96 -13.00
N ASP A 241 18.97 -15.13 -12.36
CA ASP A 241 18.94 -15.58 -10.97
C ASP A 241 17.75 -16.50 -10.63
N ALA A 242 17.21 -17.23 -11.59
CA ALA A 242 16.24 -18.28 -11.33
C ALA A 242 16.93 -19.65 -11.26
#